data_1153c046628754057b588e36cee86977
#
_entry.id   1153c046628754057b588e36cee86977
#
_cell.length_a   1.000
_cell.length_b   1.000
_cell.length_c   1.000
_cell.angle_alpha   90.00
_cell.angle_beta   90.00
_cell.angle_gamma   90.00
#
_symmetry.space_group_name_H-M   'P 1'
#
loop_
_entity.id
_entity.type
_entity.pdbx_description
1 polymer ?
#
loop_
_entity_poly.entity_id
_entity_poly.type
_entity_poly.pdbx_seq_one_letter_code
_entity_poly.pdbx_strand_id
1 'polypeptide(L)'
;PLFLGATALYLDQNHLRSLEEAQSQRLHLQVLTLLAEAEFDDKLTLPDTLVEARFNRPDSGLYAFVTDAKTRTIWSSPSAMTINNALSVLAVSALAVGERDFSRSEDFFQYSYRVVWETELGTEAPLIFTVLESVTAVEGQVKVYRRGLLFWLGGSTLLLIAVQALILFWGLRPLRRLADDISAIES
;
A
#
# COMPACT_ATOMS: atom_id res chain seq x y z
N PRO A 1 15.60 -23.11 -20.68
CA PRO A 1 14.44 -22.23 -20.72
C PRO A 1 13.38 -22.58 -19.65
N LEU A 2 13.13 -23.88 -19.36
CA LEU A 2 12.15 -24.32 -18.36
C LEU A 2 12.50 -23.89 -16.93
N PHE A 3 13.78 -23.93 -16.57
CA PHE A 3 14.25 -23.55 -15.24
C PHE A 3 14.03 -22.05 -14.98
N LEU A 4 14.33 -21.19 -15.95
CA LEU A 4 14.10 -19.74 -15.84
C LEU A 4 12.61 -19.41 -15.72
N GLY A 5 11.74 -20.12 -16.43
CA GLY A 5 10.28 -19.96 -16.30
C GLY A 5 9.76 -20.38 -14.94
N ALA A 6 10.23 -21.52 -14.40
CA ALA A 6 9.85 -21.99 -13.07
C ALA A 6 10.34 -21.04 -11.96
N THR A 7 11.57 -20.52 -12.10
CA THR A 7 12.12 -19.53 -11.15
C THR A 7 11.35 -18.21 -11.19
N ALA A 8 10.96 -17.75 -12.37
CA ALA A 8 10.18 -16.52 -12.51
C ALA A 8 8.78 -16.67 -11.87
N LEU A 9 8.10 -17.81 -12.09
CA LEU A 9 6.80 -18.10 -11.47
C LEU A 9 6.91 -18.23 -9.94
N TYR A 10 7.97 -18.87 -9.45
CA TYR A 10 8.21 -19.00 -8.01
C TYR A 10 8.48 -17.65 -7.34
N LEU A 11 9.28 -16.79 -7.97
CA LEU A 11 9.56 -15.44 -7.50
C LEU A 11 8.30 -14.57 -7.51
N ASP A 12 7.46 -14.68 -8.54
CA ASP A 12 6.23 -13.93 -8.66
C ASP A 12 5.22 -14.31 -7.55
N GLN A 13 5.04 -15.61 -7.28
CA GLN A 13 4.17 -16.09 -6.21
C GLN A 13 4.66 -15.67 -4.81
N ASN A 14 5.97 -15.74 -4.55
CA ASN A 14 6.53 -15.31 -3.27
C ASN A 14 6.42 -13.78 -3.10
N HIS A 15 6.59 -13.04 -4.18
CA HIS A 15 6.44 -11.58 -4.16
C HIS A 15 5.01 -11.15 -3.83
N LEU A 16 4.01 -11.81 -4.42
CA LEU A 16 2.60 -11.54 -4.13
C LEU A 16 2.25 -11.84 -2.66
N ARG A 17 2.68 -12.97 -2.13
CA ARG A 17 2.47 -13.32 -0.70
C ARG A 17 3.11 -12.31 0.24
N SER A 18 4.35 -11.90 -0.04
CA SER A 18 5.07 -10.89 0.75
C SER A 18 4.36 -9.54 0.75
N LEU A 19 3.75 -9.15 -0.38
CA LEU A 19 2.95 -7.93 -0.48
C LEU A 19 1.66 -8.03 0.34
N GLU A 20 0.96 -9.16 0.30
CA GLU A 20 -0.25 -9.39 1.07
C GLU A 20 0.03 -9.42 2.58
N GLU A 21 1.13 -10.05 3.00
CA GLU A 21 1.56 -10.06 4.41
C GLU A 21 1.90 -8.65 4.90
N ALA A 22 2.64 -7.88 4.12
CA ALA A 22 2.96 -6.48 4.46
C ALA A 22 1.70 -5.62 4.55
N GLN A 23 0.74 -5.83 3.64
CA GLN A 23 -0.54 -5.13 3.66
C GLN A 23 -1.39 -5.53 4.86
N SER A 24 -1.47 -6.81 5.18
CA SER A 24 -2.14 -7.33 6.36
C SER A 24 -1.58 -6.73 7.66
N GLN A 25 -0.26 -6.68 7.79
CA GLN A 25 0.39 -6.06 8.96
C GLN A 25 0.09 -4.57 9.08
N ARG A 26 0.09 -3.86 7.96
CA ARG A 26 -0.24 -2.44 7.92
C ARG A 26 -1.68 -2.19 8.36
N LEU A 27 -2.65 -2.93 7.83
CA LEU A 27 -4.05 -2.80 8.22
C LEU A 27 -4.28 -3.24 9.66
N HIS A 28 -3.54 -4.24 10.15
CA HIS A 28 -3.56 -4.63 11.56
C HIS A 28 -3.18 -3.46 12.48
N LEU A 29 -2.12 -2.72 12.16
CA LEU A 29 -1.71 -1.55 12.93
C LEU A 29 -2.81 -0.47 12.93
N GLN A 30 -3.52 -0.27 11.81
CA GLN A 30 -4.62 0.66 11.73
C GLN A 30 -5.79 0.25 12.64
N VAL A 31 -6.11 -1.04 12.70
CA VAL A 31 -7.12 -1.55 13.64
C VAL A 31 -6.70 -1.34 15.08
N LEU A 32 -5.43 -1.60 15.42
CA LEU A 32 -4.94 -1.36 16.78
C LEU A 32 -4.97 0.13 17.16
N THR A 33 -4.68 1.03 16.21
CA THR A 33 -4.80 2.47 16.43
C THR A 33 -6.24 2.85 16.73
N LEU A 34 -7.20 2.38 15.94
CA LEU A 34 -8.63 2.62 16.21
C LEU A 34 -9.08 2.06 17.55
N LEU A 35 -8.60 0.87 17.90
CA LEU A 35 -8.91 0.23 19.18
C LEU A 35 -8.37 1.06 20.37
N ALA A 36 -7.19 1.65 20.21
CA ALA A 36 -6.58 2.50 21.24
C ALA A 36 -7.29 3.86 21.42
N GLU A 37 -7.98 4.33 20.37
CA GLU A 37 -8.76 5.57 20.40
C GLU A 37 -10.22 5.34 20.79
N ALA A 38 -10.69 4.08 20.78
CA ALA A 38 -12.06 3.73 21.08
C ALA A 38 -12.30 3.69 22.60
N GLU A 39 -13.38 4.31 23.02
CA GLU A 39 -13.92 4.21 24.36
C GLU A 39 -15.29 3.53 24.28
N PHE A 40 -15.55 2.59 25.16
CA PHE A 40 -16.81 1.89 25.21
C PHE A 40 -17.30 1.87 26.66
N ASP A 41 -18.31 2.69 26.91
CA ASP A 41 -19.01 2.70 28.17
C ASP A 41 -20.39 2.05 27.97
N ASP A 42 -21.45 2.79 27.69
CA ASP A 42 -22.75 2.26 27.23
C ASP A 42 -22.82 2.18 25.70
N LYS A 43 -22.05 3.01 25.01
CA LYS A 43 -21.93 3.09 23.55
C LYS A 43 -20.48 3.25 23.16
N LEU A 44 -20.17 2.75 21.96
CA LEU A 44 -18.87 2.99 21.35
C LEU A 44 -18.75 4.48 20.98
N THR A 45 -17.71 5.12 21.48
CA THR A 45 -17.34 6.49 21.15
C THR A 45 -15.91 6.50 20.61
N LEU A 46 -15.70 7.24 19.54
CA LEU A 46 -14.39 7.56 19.02
C LEU A 46 -14.28 9.07 18.87
N PRO A 47 -13.08 9.64 18.95
CA PRO A 47 -12.88 11.08 18.80
C PRO A 47 -13.34 11.56 17.42
N ASP A 48 -13.79 12.82 17.35
CA ASP A 48 -14.22 13.46 16.08
C ASP A 48 -13.11 13.51 15.04
N THR A 49 -11.86 13.51 15.49
CA THR A 49 -10.68 13.49 14.63
C THR A 49 -9.78 12.35 15.04
N LEU A 50 -9.64 11.37 14.18
CA LEU A 50 -8.79 10.20 14.38
C LEU A 50 -7.32 10.54 14.11
N VAL A 51 -6.40 9.83 14.78
CA VAL A 51 -4.94 9.99 14.62
C VAL A 51 -4.52 9.72 13.18
N GLU A 52 -5.08 8.69 12.55
CA GLU A 52 -4.84 8.45 11.12
C GLU A 52 -5.69 9.42 10.28
N ALA A 53 -5.04 10.41 9.70
CA ALA A 53 -5.68 11.49 8.95
C ALA A 53 -6.52 11.02 7.74
N ARG A 54 -6.24 9.85 7.19
CA ARG A 54 -6.98 9.26 6.08
C ARG A 54 -8.40 8.86 6.48
N PHE A 55 -8.63 8.44 7.73
CA PHE A 55 -9.97 8.15 8.22
C PHE A 55 -10.87 9.38 8.32
N ASN A 56 -10.27 10.57 8.43
CA ASN A 56 -11.01 11.83 8.55
C ASN A 56 -11.36 12.46 7.18
N ARG A 57 -10.83 11.92 6.08
CA ARG A 57 -11.04 12.49 4.74
C ARG A 57 -11.98 11.61 3.92
N PRO A 58 -13.10 12.13 3.45
CA PRO A 58 -13.91 11.43 2.46
C PRO A 58 -13.04 10.99 1.27
N ASP A 59 -13.33 9.80 0.75
CA ASP A 59 -12.68 9.26 -0.46
C ASP A 59 -11.16 9.07 -0.37
N SER A 60 -10.62 8.94 0.84
CA SER A 60 -9.18 8.75 1.07
C SER A 60 -8.64 7.38 0.63
N GLY A 61 -9.53 6.43 0.35
CA GLY A 61 -9.21 5.05 0.05
C GLY A 61 -8.90 4.19 1.29
N LEU A 62 -9.01 4.75 2.51
CA LEU A 62 -8.90 4.02 3.77
C LEU A 62 -10.17 4.27 4.59
N TYR A 63 -10.84 3.21 5.00
CA TYR A 63 -12.15 3.25 5.63
C TYR A 63 -12.18 2.35 6.84
N ALA A 64 -12.92 2.73 7.88
CA ALA A 64 -13.06 1.93 9.08
C ALA A 64 -14.53 1.79 9.49
N PHE A 65 -14.84 0.62 10.03
CA PHE A 65 -16.16 0.26 10.53
C PHE A 65 -16.02 -0.50 11.85
N VAL A 66 -16.96 -0.30 12.72
CA VAL A 66 -17.13 -1.14 13.91
C VAL A 66 -18.54 -1.72 13.87
N THR A 67 -18.61 -3.05 13.98
CA THR A 67 -19.87 -3.79 13.98
C THR A 67 -20.08 -4.52 15.30
N ASP A 68 -21.33 -4.71 15.68
CA ASP A 68 -21.72 -5.53 16.82
C ASP A 68 -21.72 -7.04 16.45
N ALA A 69 -21.99 -7.89 17.43
CA ALA A 69 -22.10 -9.34 17.24
C ALA A 69 -23.16 -9.77 16.20
N LYS A 70 -24.12 -8.88 15.91
CA LYS A 70 -25.19 -9.12 14.92
C LYS A 70 -24.83 -8.51 13.55
N THR A 71 -23.57 -8.17 13.35
CA THR A 71 -23.04 -7.54 12.12
C THR A 71 -23.68 -6.20 11.76
N ARG A 72 -24.29 -5.51 12.74
CA ARG A 72 -24.81 -4.16 12.53
C ARG A 72 -23.68 -3.17 12.74
N THR A 73 -23.50 -2.26 11.80
CA THR A 73 -22.55 -1.17 11.94
C THR A 73 -23.02 -0.21 13.02
N ILE A 74 -22.22 -0.08 14.07
CA ILE A 74 -22.46 0.84 15.19
C ILE A 74 -21.67 2.13 15.04
N TRP A 75 -20.57 2.08 14.29
CA TRP A 75 -19.75 3.25 13.97
C TRP A 75 -19.05 3.07 12.61
N SER A 76 -18.82 4.19 11.94
CA SER A 76 -18.03 4.25 10.71
C SER A 76 -17.20 5.53 10.68
N SER A 77 -16.01 5.46 10.06
CA SER A 77 -15.14 6.62 9.89
C SER A 77 -15.75 7.68 8.96
N PRO A 78 -15.42 8.97 9.12
CA PRO A 78 -15.83 10.03 8.20
C PRO A 78 -15.48 9.73 6.73
N SER A 79 -14.36 9.06 6.47
CA SER A 79 -13.96 8.63 5.13
C SER A 79 -14.96 7.67 4.47
N ALA A 80 -15.68 6.87 5.26
CA ALA A 80 -16.61 5.87 4.76
C ALA A 80 -17.95 6.43 4.30
N MET A 81 -18.22 7.72 4.50
CA MET A 81 -19.50 8.37 4.11
C MET A 81 -19.77 8.30 2.60
N THR A 82 -18.73 8.16 1.77
CA THR A 82 -18.85 8.07 0.32
C THR A 82 -19.11 6.67 -0.21
N ILE A 83 -18.92 5.64 0.63
CA ILE A 83 -19.10 4.24 0.23
C ILE A 83 -20.52 3.76 0.57
N ASN A 84 -21.46 3.99 -0.33
CA ASN A 84 -22.86 3.58 -0.15
C ASN A 84 -23.08 2.07 -0.08
N ASN A 85 -22.12 1.24 -0.53
CA ASN A 85 -22.22 -0.22 -0.57
C ASN A 85 -21.19 -0.94 0.32
N ALA A 86 -20.49 -0.25 1.21
CA ALA A 86 -19.47 -0.88 2.05
C ALA A 86 -20.03 -2.02 2.92
N LEU A 87 -21.29 -1.93 3.31
CA LEU A 87 -21.98 -2.98 4.09
C LEU A 87 -22.13 -4.31 3.33
N SER A 88 -22.22 -4.28 1.99
CA SER A 88 -22.29 -5.49 1.18
C SER A 88 -20.90 -6.10 0.89
N VAL A 89 -19.84 -5.31 1.07
CA VAL A 89 -18.44 -5.74 0.90
C VAL A 89 -17.88 -6.30 2.20
N LEU A 90 -18.46 -5.93 3.36
CA LEU A 90 -18.08 -6.47 4.66
C LEU A 90 -18.48 -7.96 4.74
N ALA A 91 -17.64 -8.83 4.22
CA ALA A 91 -17.68 -10.24 4.56
C ALA A 91 -17.29 -10.37 6.04
N VAL A 92 -18.21 -10.02 6.94
CA VAL A 92 -18.00 -10.21 8.36
C VAL A 92 -18.18 -11.70 8.61
N SER A 93 -17.11 -12.45 8.47
CA SER A 93 -17.04 -13.84 8.86
C SER A 93 -17.36 -13.94 10.36
N ALA A 94 -17.95 -15.05 10.78
CA ALA A 94 -18.17 -15.33 12.20
C ALA A 94 -16.81 -15.60 12.85
N LEU A 95 -16.08 -14.51 13.13
CA LEU A 95 -14.77 -14.56 13.80
C LEU A 95 -14.93 -15.02 15.25
N ALA A 96 -14.05 -15.89 15.73
CA ALA A 96 -13.91 -16.16 17.14
C ALA A 96 -13.28 -14.96 17.86
N VAL A 97 -13.46 -14.87 19.17
CA VAL A 97 -12.86 -13.81 19.99
C VAL A 97 -11.33 -13.85 19.87
N GLY A 98 -10.72 -12.71 19.58
CA GLY A 98 -9.27 -12.60 19.35
C GLY A 98 -8.81 -13.07 17.98
N GLU A 99 -9.72 -13.55 17.15
CA GLU A 99 -9.42 -13.96 15.78
C GLU A 99 -9.32 -12.77 14.83
N ARG A 100 -8.49 -12.93 13.82
CA ARG A 100 -8.22 -11.96 12.78
C ARG A 100 -8.54 -12.57 11.43
N ASP A 101 -9.09 -11.79 10.55
CA ASP A 101 -9.31 -12.17 9.17
C ASP A 101 -8.74 -11.11 8.24
N PHE A 102 -7.97 -11.57 7.25
CA PHE A 102 -7.46 -10.73 6.18
C PHE A 102 -7.95 -11.31 4.87
N SER A 103 -8.67 -10.51 4.12
CA SER A 103 -9.18 -10.89 2.81
C SER A 103 -8.92 -9.81 1.77
N ARG A 104 -8.79 -10.24 0.53
CA ARG A 104 -8.67 -9.37 -0.64
C ARG A 104 -9.86 -9.59 -1.54
N SER A 105 -10.58 -8.54 -1.85
CA SER A 105 -11.58 -8.49 -2.92
C SER A 105 -10.99 -7.78 -4.15
N GLU A 106 -11.78 -7.62 -5.20
CA GLU A 106 -11.38 -6.91 -6.41
C GLU A 106 -11.04 -5.43 -6.12
N ASP A 107 -11.80 -4.78 -5.25
CA ASP A 107 -11.69 -3.34 -4.97
C ASP A 107 -10.97 -3.01 -3.67
N PHE A 108 -10.96 -3.94 -2.68
CA PHE A 108 -10.50 -3.65 -1.34
C PHE A 108 -9.66 -4.76 -0.73
N PHE A 109 -8.67 -4.36 0.06
CA PHE A 109 -8.09 -5.18 1.11
C PHE A 109 -8.91 -4.96 2.39
N GLN A 110 -9.32 -6.03 3.03
CA GLN A 110 -10.07 -6.02 4.27
C GLN A 110 -9.26 -6.67 5.39
N TYR A 111 -9.25 -6.03 6.55
CA TYR A 111 -8.73 -6.62 7.77
C TYR A 111 -9.76 -6.45 8.88
N SER A 112 -10.15 -7.55 9.51
CA SER A 112 -11.14 -7.58 10.58
C SER A 112 -10.52 -8.23 11.82
N TYR A 113 -10.83 -7.65 12.98
CA TYR A 113 -10.39 -8.13 14.27
C TYR A 113 -11.53 -8.10 15.27
N ARG A 114 -11.84 -9.25 15.90
CA ARG A 114 -12.87 -9.35 16.90
C ARG A 114 -12.30 -9.22 18.29
N VAL A 115 -12.84 -8.28 19.05
CA VAL A 115 -12.53 -8.04 20.47
C VAL A 115 -13.77 -8.22 21.33
N VAL A 116 -13.60 -8.50 22.60
CA VAL A 116 -14.65 -8.41 23.60
C VAL A 116 -14.31 -7.25 24.51
N TRP A 117 -15.24 -6.34 24.63
CA TRP A 117 -15.14 -5.22 25.54
C TRP A 117 -15.92 -5.55 26.80
N GLU A 118 -15.28 -5.44 27.93
CA GLU A 118 -15.94 -5.60 29.23
C GLU A 118 -16.40 -4.22 29.70
N THR A 119 -17.71 -4.08 29.87
CA THR A 119 -18.31 -2.84 30.38
C THR A 119 -18.12 -2.78 31.89
N GLU A 120 -18.25 -1.57 32.49
CA GLU A 120 -18.18 -1.38 33.94
C GLU A 120 -19.24 -2.23 34.70
N LEU A 121 -20.31 -2.60 34.07
CA LEU A 121 -21.35 -3.47 34.60
C LEU A 121 -21.02 -4.98 34.47
N GLY A 122 -19.83 -5.34 34.00
CA GLY A 122 -19.43 -6.73 33.80
C GLY A 122 -20.14 -7.42 32.63
N THR A 123 -20.73 -6.65 31.71
CA THR A 123 -21.38 -7.18 30.50
C THR A 123 -20.34 -7.23 29.37
N GLU A 124 -20.21 -8.38 28.74
CA GLU A 124 -19.35 -8.53 27.56
C GLU A 124 -20.03 -7.99 26.29
N ALA A 125 -19.35 -7.10 25.59
CA ALA A 125 -19.78 -6.56 24.31
C ALA A 125 -18.79 -7.03 23.22
N PRO A 126 -19.14 -8.03 22.41
CA PRO A 126 -18.30 -8.43 21.28
C PRO A 126 -18.43 -7.43 20.15
N LEU A 127 -17.30 -6.86 19.77
CA LEU A 127 -17.16 -5.87 18.69
C LEU A 127 -16.19 -6.38 17.63
N ILE A 128 -16.44 -6.05 16.37
CA ILE A 128 -15.55 -6.34 15.25
C ILE A 128 -15.11 -5.03 14.63
N PHE A 129 -13.81 -4.76 14.71
CA PHE A 129 -13.15 -3.65 14.06
C PHE A 129 -12.71 -4.08 12.67
N THR A 130 -13.16 -3.41 11.65
CA THR A 130 -12.83 -3.71 10.26
C THR A 130 -12.25 -2.47 9.60
N VAL A 131 -11.10 -2.64 8.96
CA VAL A 131 -10.48 -1.62 8.11
C VAL A 131 -10.46 -2.11 6.69
N LEU A 132 -10.90 -1.25 5.77
CA LEU A 132 -10.85 -1.46 4.33
C LEU A 132 -9.86 -0.48 3.70
N GLU A 133 -9.01 -0.96 2.80
CA GLU A 133 -8.16 -0.10 1.99
C GLU A 133 -8.37 -0.39 0.50
N SER A 134 -8.63 0.66 -0.28
CA SER A 134 -8.85 0.53 -1.71
C SER A 134 -7.59 0.06 -2.45
N VAL A 135 -7.73 -0.99 -3.26
CA VAL A 135 -6.66 -1.50 -4.12
C VAL A 135 -6.15 -0.41 -5.07
N THR A 136 -7.05 0.38 -5.63
CA THR A 136 -6.69 1.47 -6.55
C THR A 136 -5.90 2.59 -5.88
N ALA A 137 -6.18 2.90 -4.60
CA ALA A 137 -5.42 3.89 -3.83
C ALA A 137 -3.99 3.42 -3.57
N VAL A 138 -3.81 2.13 -3.22
CA VAL A 138 -2.49 1.51 -3.02
C VAL A 138 -1.69 1.47 -4.32
N GLU A 139 -2.29 1.00 -5.41
CA GLU A 139 -1.64 0.94 -6.72
C GLU A 139 -1.27 2.32 -7.26
N GLY A 140 -2.11 3.32 -7.01
CA GLY A 140 -1.86 4.70 -7.42
C GLY A 140 -0.58 5.26 -6.81
N GLN A 141 -0.34 5.04 -5.52
CA GLN A 141 0.89 5.47 -4.84
C GLN A 141 2.13 4.78 -5.42
N VAL A 142 2.05 3.48 -5.71
CA VAL A 142 3.15 2.71 -6.31
C VAL A 142 3.47 3.21 -7.72
N LYS A 143 2.46 3.52 -8.54
CA LYS A 143 2.64 4.03 -9.91
C LYS A 143 3.36 5.38 -9.93
N VAL A 144 3.00 6.30 -9.04
CA VAL A 144 3.64 7.62 -8.91
C VAL A 144 5.11 7.46 -8.51
N TYR A 145 5.40 6.62 -7.53
CA TYR A 145 6.77 6.34 -7.09
C TYR A 145 7.62 5.72 -8.19
N ARG A 146 7.12 4.69 -8.88
CA ARG A 146 7.82 4.03 -10.00
C ARG A 146 8.11 5.00 -11.15
N ARG A 147 7.18 5.89 -11.48
CA ARG A 147 7.38 6.91 -12.51
C ARG A 147 8.50 7.89 -12.14
N GLY A 148 8.53 8.34 -10.89
CA GLY A 148 9.63 9.17 -10.36
C GLY A 148 10.96 8.45 -10.44
N LEU A 149 11.03 7.20 -10.00
CA LEU A 149 12.24 6.38 -10.03
C LEU A 149 12.77 6.18 -11.45
N LEU A 150 11.89 5.83 -12.40
CA LEU A 150 12.25 5.64 -13.81
C LEU A 150 12.76 6.95 -14.44
N PHE A 151 12.18 8.08 -14.10
CA PHE A 151 12.64 9.39 -14.58
C PHE A 151 14.04 9.71 -14.06
N TRP A 152 14.32 9.49 -12.77
CA TRP A 152 15.64 9.70 -12.18
C TRP A 152 16.70 8.73 -12.71
N LEU A 153 16.38 7.44 -12.80
CA LEU A 153 17.30 6.44 -13.36
C LEU A 153 17.57 6.68 -14.85
N GLY A 154 16.52 6.94 -15.63
CA GLY A 154 16.66 7.23 -17.05
C GLY A 154 17.46 8.51 -17.31
N GLY A 155 17.18 9.58 -16.56
CA GLY A 155 17.90 10.83 -16.64
C GLY A 155 19.39 10.69 -16.27
N SER A 156 19.71 9.98 -15.20
CA SER A 156 21.10 9.76 -14.79
C SER A 156 21.87 8.89 -15.79
N THR A 157 21.24 7.86 -16.35
CA THR A 157 21.85 7.01 -17.39
C THR A 157 22.15 7.83 -18.64
N LEU A 158 21.20 8.66 -19.08
CA LEU A 158 21.37 9.50 -20.27
C LEU A 158 22.47 10.54 -20.08
N LEU A 159 22.56 11.12 -18.88
CA LEU A 159 23.64 12.03 -18.51
C LEU A 159 25.00 11.34 -18.56
N LEU A 160 25.10 10.12 -18.01
CA LEU A 160 26.34 9.33 -18.02
C LEU A 160 26.79 9.01 -19.45
N ILE A 161 25.88 8.60 -20.33
CA ILE A 161 26.16 8.35 -21.75
C ILE A 161 26.64 9.63 -22.43
N ALA A 162 25.98 10.78 -22.18
CA ALA A 162 26.38 12.06 -22.76
C ALA A 162 27.80 12.48 -22.32
N VAL A 163 28.12 12.32 -21.04
CA VAL A 163 29.46 12.61 -20.51
C VAL A 163 30.51 11.69 -21.15
N GLN A 164 30.23 10.38 -21.24
CA GLN A 164 31.13 9.44 -21.90
C GLN A 164 31.35 9.75 -23.38
N ALA A 165 30.29 10.09 -24.11
CA ALA A 165 30.39 10.50 -25.50
C ALA A 165 31.22 11.78 -25.66
N LEU A 166 31.05 12.75 -24.75
CA LEU A 166 31.83 13.99 -24.76
C LEU A 166 33.33 13.71 -24.53
N ILE A 167 33.68 12.87 -23.56
CA ILE A 167 35.06 12.47 -23.26
C ILE A 167 35.69 11.79 -24.46
N LEU A 168 35.00 10.84 -25.10
CA LEU A 168 35.45 10.16 -26.29
C LEU A 168 35.66 11.12 -27.44
N PHE A 169 34.72 12.03 -27.66
CA PHE A 169 34.80 13.02 -28.74
C PHE A 169 35.98 13.97 -28.58
N TRP A 170 36.20 14.44 -27.35
CA TRP A 170 37.34 15.32 -27.05
C TRP A 170 38.68 14.57 -27.03
N GLY A 171 38.72 13.36 -26.46
CA GLY A 171 39.94 12.55 -26.37
C GLY A 171 40.46 12.03 -27.68
N LEU A 172 39.57 11.73 -28.65
CA LEU A 172 39.96 11.25 -29.98
C LEU A 172 40.28 12.37 -30.98
N ARG A 173 39.93 13.61 -30.67
CA ARG A 173 40.16 14.76 -31.59
C ARG A 173 41.65 15.01 -31.89
N PRO A 174 42.58 14.93 -30.94
CA PRO A 174 44.01 15.07 -31.26
C PRO A 174 44.58 13.96 -32.13
N LEU A 175 44.06 12.72 -32.00
CA LEU A 175 44.52 11.56 -32.82
C LEU A 175 44.11 11.70 -34.28
N ARG A 176 42.97 12.29 -34.59
CA ARG A 176 42.58 12.55 -35.98
C ARG A 176 43.45 13.61 -36.65
N ARG A 177 43.93 14.62 -35.93
CA ARG A 177 44.86 15.63 -36.46
C ARG A 177 46.23 15.03 -36.81
N LEU A 178 46.74 14.09 -36.01
CA LEU A 178 47.99 13.39 -36.29
C LEU A 178 47.88 12.46 -37.53
N ALA A 179 46.73 11.85 -37.77
CA ALA A 179 46.52 11.01 -38.95
C ALA A 179 46.48 11.85 -40.24
N ASP A 180 45.90 13.04 -40.20
CA ASP A 180 45.84 13.97 -41.33
C ASP A 180 47.22 14.57 -41.66
N ASP A 181 48.08 14.83 -40.65
CA ASP A 181 49.45 15.33 -40.85
C ASP A 181 50.38 14.28 -41.46
N ILE A 182 50.21 12.98 -41.20
CA ILE A 182 51.02 11.90 -41.77
C ILE A 182 50.64 11.69 -43.24
N SER A 183 49.38 11.80 -43.61
CA SER A 183 48.96 11.67 -45.03
C SER A 183 49.41 12.82 -45.93
N ALA A 184 49.74 13.96 -45.33
CA ALA A 184 50.25 15.13 -46.08
C ALA A 184 51.78 15.04 -46.40
N ILE A 185 52.50 14.12 -45.77
CA ILE A 185 53.94 13.92 -46.01
C ILE A 185 54.21 12.88 -47.12
N GLU A 186 53.24 12.08 -47.50
CA GLU A 186 53.37 11.03 -48.56
C GLU A 186 52.92 11.47 -49.96
N SER A 187 52.56 12.72 -50.13
CA SER A 187 52.23 13.31 -51.41
C SER A 187 53.26 14.38 -51.79
#